data_fc03118f602889c0793634ef5c0ccbe5
#
_entry.id   fc03118f602889c0793634ef5c0ccbe5
#
_cell.length_a   1.000
_cell.length_b   1.000
_cell.length_c   1.000
_cell.angle_alpha   90.00
_cell.angle_beta   90.00
_cell.angle_gamma   90.00
#
_symmetry.space_group_name_H-M   'P 1'
#
loop_
_entity.id
_entity.type
_entity.pdbx_description
1 polymer ?
#
loop_
_entity_poly.entity_id
_entity_poly.type
_entity_poly.pdbx_seq_one_letter_code
_entity_poly.pdbx_strand_id
1 'polypeptide(L)'
;MDYHKVDPAFGDWSDVEHLAEKYYLMFDYMINHISAQSPYYKDFLEKKDASEYHDLFIRYKDFWENGEPTEEQVDAIYKRKPRAPYVEARFADGTSEKVWCTFDEEQIDINCKSETAKRFIRDNLTTLCEHGAAMIRLDAFAYATKKAGTSCFFIEPDVWEFLKECEDIVKPYGVTLLPEIHEHYTMQE
;
A
#
# COMPACT_ATOMS: atom_id res chain seq x y z
N MET A 1 -8.87 -2.56 7.68
CA MET A 1 -8.01 -1.65 8.46
C MET A 1 -8.40 -0.24 8.08
N ASP A 2 -8.53 0.65 9.03
CA ASP A 2 -8.88 2.06 8.85
C ASP A 2 -7.93 2.88 9.74
N TYR A 3 -7.03 3.65 9.13
CA TYR A 3 -6.01 4.42 9.84
C TYR A 3 -6.56 5.70 10.52
N HIS A 4 -7.84 5.99 10.33
CA HIS A 4 -8.50 7.12 10.99
C HIS A 4 -9.17 6.75 12.32
N LYS A 5 -9.04 5.48 12.75
CA LYS A 5 -9.69 4.98 13.96
C LYS A 5 -8.77 4.07 14.75
N VAL A 6 -8.81 4.23 16.06
CA VAL A 6 -8.31 3.22 16.99
C VAL A 6 -9.41 2.18 17.21
N ASP A 7 -9.04 0.91 17.33
CA ASP A 7 -10.00 -0.15 17.70
C ASP A 7 -10.52 0.15 19.12
N PRO A 8 -11.84 0.30 19.30
CA PRO A 8 -12.43 0.63 20.61
C PRO A 8 -12.08 -0.34 21.73
N ALA A 9 -11.62 -1.56 21.42
CA ALA A 9 -11.13 -2.50 22.41
C ALA A 9 -9.80 -2.06 23.06
N PHE A 10 -9.06 -1.15 22.41
CA PHE A 10 -7.76 -0.65 22.87
C PHE A 10 -7.77 0.83 23.26
N GLY A 11 -8.90 1.52 23.14
CA GLY A 11 -9.06 2.93 23.46
C GLY A 11 -9.40 3.80 22.27
N ASP A 12 -8.96 5.04 22.30
CA ASP A 12 -9.15 6.02 21.24
C ASP A 12 -7.86 6.83 20.97
N TRP A 13 -7.94 7.80 20.07
CA TRP A 13 -6.79 8.63 19.72
C TRP A 13 -6.29 9.46 20.91
N SER A 14 -7.15 9.85 21.85
CA SER A 14 -6.71 10.61 23.03
C SER A 14 -5.83 9.77 23.97
N ASP A 15 -6.07 8.46 24.05
CA ASP A 15 -5.20 7.53 24.79
C ASP A 15 -3.83 7.41 24.13
N VAL A 16 -3.80 7.33 22.79
CA VAL A 16 -2.55 7.26 22.00
C VAL A 16 -1.75 8.57 22.15
N GLU A 17 -2.40 9.74 22.04
CA GLU A 17 -1.78 11.06 22.23
C GLU A 17 -1.20 11.20 23.63
N HIS A 18 -1.91 10.72 24.65
CA HIS A 18 -1.39 10.72 26.03
C HIS A 18 -0.13 9.83 26.20
N LEU A 19 -0.06 8.72 25.46
CA LEU A 19 1.16 7.92 25.42
C LEU A 19 2.29 8.64 24.70
N ALA A 20 2.00 9.37 23.64
CA ALA A 20 2.99 10.16 22.89
C ALA A 20 3.67 11.25 23.72
N GLU A 21 3.00 11.78 24.76
CA GLU A 21 3.61 12.72 25.70
C GLU A 21 4.79 12.14 26.49
N LYS A 22 4.85 10.80 26.62
CA LYS A 22 5.83 10.10 27.47
C LYS A 22 6.77 9.20 26.69
N TYR A 23 6.36 8.75 25.51
CA TYR A 23 7.07 7.74 24.71
C TYR A 23 7.23 8.18 23.27
N TYR A 24 8.29 7.75 22.62
CA TYR A 24 8.42 7.81 21.16
C TYR A 24 7.63 6.67 20.56
N LEU A 25 6.47 7.00 19.96
CA LEU A 25 5.58 6.00 19.37
C LEU A 25 6.00 5.67 17.95
N MET A 26 6.10 4.39 17.64
CA MET A 26 6.24 3.90 16.28
C MET A 26 4.92 3.29 15.82
N PHE A 27 4.36 3.82 14.75
CA PHE A 27 3.18 3.25 14.09
C PHE A 27 3.58 2.40 12.88
N ASP A 28 2.80 1.37 12.62
CA ASP A 28 2.97 0.49 11.47
C ASP A 28 1.97 0.89 10.39
N TYR A 29 2.45 1.15 9.17
CA TYR A 29 1.64 1.53 8.03
C TYR A 29 1.85 0.57 6.86
N MET A 30 0.78 -0.18 6.49
CA MET A 30 0.77 -1.08 5.33
C MET A 30 0.71 -0.26 4.05
N ILE A 31 1.87 0.16 3.53
CA ILE A 31 1.93 1.06 2.38
C ILE A 31 1.72 0.34 1.04
N ASN A 32 2.03 -0.96 0.97
CA ASN A 32 1.89 -1.73 -0.26
C ASN A 32 0.46 -2.20 -0.52
N HIS A 33 -0.33 -2.50 0.52
CA HIS A 33 -1.63 -3.15 0.37
C HIS A 33 -2.61 -2.75 1.46
N ILE A 34 -3.90 -3.00 1.20
CA ILE A 34 -4.96 -2.87 2.20
C ILE A 34 -5.81 -4.13 2.25
N SER A 35 -6.59 -4.28 3.33
CA SER A 35 -7.51 -5.41 3.49
C SER A 35 -8.59 -5.43 2.41
N ALA A 36 -8.90 -6.61 1.87
CA ALA A 36 -10.06 -6.85 1.02
C ALA A 36 -11.40 -6.53 1.73
N GLN A 37 -11.40 -6.46 3.06
CA GLN A 37 -12.56 -6.05 3.86
C GLN A 37 -12.65 -4.54 4.06
N SER A 38 -11.69 -3.76 3.54
CA SER A 38 -11.72 -2.29 3.64
C SER A 38 -12.94 -1.68 2.95
N PRO A 39 -13.47 -0.56 3.44
CA PRO A 39 -14.57 0.14 2.77
C PRO A 39 -14.21 0.58 1.35
N TYR A 40 -12.95 0.90 1.10
CA TYR A 40 -12.42 1.31 -0.21
C TYR A 40 -12.53 0.21 -1.26
N TYR A 41 -12.10 -1.01 -0.90
CA TYR A 41 -12.17 -2.14 -1.81
C TYR A 41 -13.62 -2.62 -2.02
N LYS A 42 -14.45 -2.57 -0.98
CA LYS A 42 -15.89 -2.89 -1.10
C LYS A 42 -16.62 -1.91 -2.00
N ASP A 43 -16.34 -0.61 -1.90
CA ASP A 43 -16.90 0.39 -2.80
C ASP A 43 -16.46 0.14 -4.24
N PHE A 44 -15.19 -0.20 -4.46
CA PHE A 44 -14.68 -0.58 -5.77
C PHE A 44 -15.38 -1.82 -6.34
N LEU A 45 -15.61 -2.86 -5.52
CA LEU A 45 -16.36 -4.05 -5.96
C LEU A 45 -17.83 -3.74 -6.29
N GLU A 46 -18.43 -2.81 -5.58
CA GLU A 46 -19.83 -2.41 -5.80
C GLU A 46 -19.99 -1.53 -7.06
N LYS A 47 -19.11 -0.54 -7.23
CA LYS A 47 -19.26 0.53 -8.23
C LYS A 47 -18.33 0.41 -9.43
N LYS A 48 -17.29 -0.44 -9.36
CA LYS A 48 -16.30 -0.65 -10.42
C LYS A 48 -15.67 0.67 -10.89
N ASP A 49 -15.81 1.02 -12.17
CA ASP A 49 -15.25 2.23 -12.77
C ASP A 49 -15.95 3.52 -12.29
N ALA A 50 -17.13 3.42 -11.67
CA ALA A 50 -17.83 4.54 -11.04
C ALA A 50 -17.39 4.79 -9.59
N SER A 51 -16.57 3.93 -9.01
CA SER A 51 -15.98 4.14 -7.69
C SER A 51 -14.95 5.25 -7.72
N GLU A 52 -14.93 6.10 -6.70
CA GLU A 52 -13.83 7.06 -6.50
C GLU A 52 -12.48 6.39 -6.22
N TYR A 53 -12.49 5.09 -5.89
CA TYR A 53 -11.32 4.25 -5.63
C TYR A 53 -10.96 3.33 -6.79
N HIS A 54 -11.52 3.54 -7.99
CA HIS A 54 -11.35 2.64 -9.15
C HIS A 54 -9.88 2.50 -9.60
N ASP A 55 -9.04 3.51 -9.37
CA ASP A 55 -7.61 3.53 -9.69
C ASP A 55 -6.70 3.35 -8.46
N LEU A 56 -7.30 3.19 -7.26
CA LEU A 56 -6.54 2.92 -6.02
C LEU A 56 -5.82 1.57 -6.09
N PHE A 57 -6.36 0.61 -6.82
CA PHE A 57 -5.86 -0.76 -6.91
C PHE A 57 -5.16 -1.02 -8.23
N ILE A 58 -4.17 -1.92 -8.24
CA ILE A 58 -3.47 -2.27 -9.47
C ILE A 58 -4.32 -3.31 -10.22
N ARG A 59 -4.97 -2.87 -11.29
CA ARG A 59 -5.78 -3.71 -12.17
C ARG A 59 -4.88 -4.33 -13.24
N TYR A 60 -4.93 -5.64 -13.42
CA TYR A 60 -4.09 -6.37 -14.36
C TYR A 60 -4.26 -5.87 -15.80
N LYS A 61 -5.50 -5.60 -16.22
CA LYS A 61 -5.81 -5.09 -17.57
C LYS A 61 -5.14 -3.75 -17.90
N ASP A 62 -4.85 -2.93 -16.88
CA ASP A 62 -4.26 -1.60 -17.06
C ASP A 62 -2.74 -1.63 -16.81
N PHE A 63 -2.25 -2.66 -16.10
CA PHE A 63 -0.85 -2.81 -15.76
C PHE A 63 -0.04 -3.49 -16.87
N TRP A 64 -0.60 -4.51 -17.53
CA TRP A 64 0.04 -5.25 -18.59
C TRP A 64 -0.33 -4.72 -19.97
N GLU A 65 0.63 -4.61 -20.88
CA GLU A 65 0.46 -4.05 -22.21
C GLU A 65 -0.71 -4.67 -23.00
N ASN A 66 -0.93 -5.98 -22.84
CA ASN A 66 -2.03 -6.70 -23.48
C ASN A 66 -3.13 -7.12 -22.49
N GLY A 67 -3.19 -6.49 -21.31
CA GLY A 67 -4.16 -6.79 -20.26
C GLY A 67 -3.83 -8.05 -19.43
N GLU A 68 -2.84 -8.84 -19.87
CA GLU A 68 -2.38 -10.06 -19.18
C GLU A 68 -0.86 -10.22 -19.35
N PRO A 69 -0.15 -10.76 -18.35
CA PRO A 69 1.28 -11.05 -18.47
C PRO A 69 1.55 -12.29 -19.32
N THR A 70 2.73 -12.34 -19.91
CA THR A 70 3.29 -13.59 -20.42
C THR A 70 3.84 -14.46 -19.28
N GLU A 71 4.08 -15.74 -19.53
CA GLU A 71 4.71 -16.65 -18.54
C GLU A 71 6.08 -16.09 -18.09
N GLU A 72 6.89 -15.60 -19.02
CA GLU A 72 8.20 -15.00 -18.74
C GLU A 72 8.08 -13.77 -17.83
N GLN A 73 7.07 -12.95 -18.04
CA GLN A 73 6.80 -11.78 -17.18
C GLN A 73 6.38 -12.19 -15.77
N VAL A 74 5.55 -13.23 -15.65
CA VAL A 74 5.15 -13.78 -14.34
C VAL A 74 6.37 -14.40 -13.63
N ASP A 75 7.25 -15.09 -14.37
CA ASP A 75 8.44 -15.71 -13.79
C ASP A 75 9.50 -14.70 -13.35
N ALA A 76 9.55 -13.55 -13.99
CA ALA A 76 10.43 -12.45 -13.59
C ALA A 76 10.02 -11.80 -12.24
N ILE A 77 8.76 -11.91 -11.83
CA ILE A 77 8.27 -11.30 -10.59
C ILE A 77 8.89 -11.98 -9.36
N TYR A 78 9.37 -11.20 -8.42
CA TYR A 78 9.77 -11.68 -7.09
C TYR A 78 8.53 -12.07 -6.28
N LYS A 79 8.09 -13.32 -6.47
CA LYS A 79 6.83 -13.84 -5.91
C LYS A 79 6.98 -14.23 -4.44
N ARG A 80 6.03 -13.82 -3.60
CA ARG A 80 5.94 -14.26 -2.19
C ARG A 80 5.16 -15.56 -2.03
N LYS A 81 4.38 -15.95 -3.03
CA LYS A 81 3.59 -17.18 -3.10
C LYS A 81 3.91 -17.90 -4.43
N PRO A 82 3.79 -19.24 -4.51
CA PRO A 82 4.09 -20.01 -5.73
C PRO A 82 2.96 -19.86 -6.78
N ARG A 83 2.41 -18.66 -6.97
CA ARG A 83 1.36 -18.33 -7.93
C ARG A 83 1.57 -16.94 -8.50
N ALA A 84 0.92 -16.63 -9.61
CA ALA A 84 0.85 -15.27 -10.12
C ALA A 84 0.18 -14.34 -9.08
N PRO A 85 0.67 -13.10 -8.89
CA PRO A 85 0.24 -12.22 -7.80
C PRO A 85 -1.06 -11.50 -8.14
N TYR A 86 -2.19 -12.22 -8.20
CA TYR A 86 -3.51 -11.63 -8.40
C TYR A 86 -4.60 -12.37 -7.63
N VAL A 87 -5.72 -11.69 -7.46
CA VAL A 87 -7.00 -12.23 -7.02
C VAL A 87 -8.10 -11.75 -7.98
N GLU A 88 -9.17 -12.54 -8.12
CA GLU A 88 -10.35 -12.17 -8.90
C GLU A 88 -11.23 -11.20 -8.11
N ALA A 89 -11.24 -9.93 -8.52
CA ALA A 89 -12.20 -8.93 -8.06
C ALA A 89 -13.55 -9.17 -8.74
N ARG A 90 -14.54 -9.61 -7.97
CA ARG A 90 -15.90 -9.88 -8.47
C ARG A 90 -16.79 -8.69 -8.19
N PHE A 91 -17.29 -8.06 -9.24
CA PHE A 91 -18.11 -6.85 -9.15
C PHE A 91 -19.60 -7.17 -9.00
N ALA A 92 -20.34 -6.20 -8.45
CA ALA A 92 -21.78 -6.30 -8.28
C ALA A 92 -22.56 -6.46 -9.60
N ASP A 93 -21.99 -6.02 -10.73
CA ASP A 93 -22.53 -6.19 -12.07
C ASP A 93 -22.39 -7.63 -12.64
N GLY A 94 -21.79 -8.54 -11.86
CA GLY A 94 -21.55 -9.93 -12.24
C GLY A 94 -20.29 -10.16 -13.08
N THR A 95 -19.53 -9.13 -13.39
CA THR A 95 -18.22 -9.25 -14.07
C THR A 95 -17.09 -9.47 -13.08
N SER A 96 -15.91 -9.87 -13.56
CA SER A 96 -14.72 -9.97 -12.74
C SER A 96 -13.49 -9.44 -13.48
N GLU A 97 -12.50 -8.99 -12.70
CA GLU A 97 -11.19 -8.57 -13.19
C GLU A 97 -10.09 -9.08 -12.24
N LYS A 98 -8.89 -9.26 -12.75
CA LYS A 98 -7.73 -9.54 -11.92
C LYS A 98 -7.19 -8.25 -11.31
N VAL A 99 -6.99 -8.25 -10.00
CA VAL A 99 -6.29 -7.17 -9.28
C VAL A 99 -5.05 -7.73 -8.60
N TRP A 100 -4.03 -6.91 -8.46
CA TRP A 100 -2.76 -7.34 -7.89
C TRP A 100 -2.88 -7.70 -6.41
N CYS A 101 -2.22 -8.80 -6.03
CA CYS A 101 -2.19 -9.33 -4.68
C CYS A 101 -0.84 -10.02 -4.46
N THR A 102 0.11 -9.31 -3.85
CA THR A 102 1.47 -9.82 -3.64
C THR A 102 1.51 -10.94 -2.60
N PHE A 103 0.73 -10.84 -1.53
CA PHE A 103 0.77 -11.73 -0.37
C PHE A 103 -0.43 -12.67 -0.34
N ASP A 104 -1.43 -12.38 0.47
CA ASP A 104 -2.64 -13.18 0.60
C ASP A 104 -3.86 -12.51 -0.06
N GLU A 105 -4.88 -13.30 -0.41
CA GLU A 105 -6.07 -12.84 -1.12
C GLU A 105 -6.85 -11.73 -0.37
N GLU A 106 -6.63 -11.62 0.95
CA GLU A 106 -7.15 -10.54 1.79
C GLU A 106 -6.31 -9.25 1.74
N GLN A 107 -5.18 -9.23 1.02
CA GLN A 107 -4.23 -8.11 0.98
C GLN A 107 -4.10 -7.59 -0.45
N ILE A 108 -4.94 -6.60 -0.78
CA ILE A 108 -5.04 -6.04 -2.14
C ILE A 108 -4.03 -4.90 -2.31
N ASP A 109 -3.17 -5.02 -3.31
CA ASP A 109 -2.08 -4.06 -3.53
C ASP A 109 -2.58 -2.71 -4.05
N ILE A 110 -1.98 -1.64 -3.52
CA ILE A 110 -2.28 -0.25 -3.85
C ILE A 110 -1.46 0.18 -5.06
N ASN A 111 -2.09 0.91 -5.98
CA ASN A 111 -1.42 1.57 -7.09
C ASN A 111 -0.80 2.90 -6.65
N CYS A 112 0.38 2.88 -6.05
CA CYS A 112 1.05 4.07 -5.52
C CYS A 112 1.28 5.20 -6.56
N LYS A 113 1.14 4.90 -7.86
CA LYS A 113 1.28 5.87 -8.95
C LYS A 113 0.00 6.66 -9.24
N SER A 114 -1.17 6.20 -8.77
CA SER A 114 -2.43 6.89 -8.99
C SER A 114 -2.62 8.09 -8.07
N GLU A 115 -3.34 9.10 -8.54
CA GLU A 115 -3.63 10.28 -7.72
C GLU A 115 -4.53 9.96 -6.52
N THR A 116 -5.41 8.98 -6.65
CA THR A 116 -6.23 8.48 -5.52
C THR A 116 -5.37 7.82 -4.45
N ALA A 117 -4.40 6.98 -4.85
CA ALA A 117 -3.48 6.37 -3.89
C ALA A 117 -2.58 7.42 -3.22
N LYS A 118 -2.09 8.42 -3.95
CA LYS A 118 -1.29 9.52 -3.38
C LYS A 118 -2.07 10.30 -2.32
N ARG A 119 -3.34 10.60 -2.58
CA ARG A 119 -4.23 11.24 -1.57
C ARG A 119 -4.43 10.31 -0.38
N PHE A 120 -4.80 9.06 -0.63
CA PHE A 120 -5.00 8.05 0.41
C PHE A 120 -3.78 7.90 1.32
N ILE A 121 -2.58 7.79 0.76
CA ILE A 121 -1.34 7.67 1.51
C ILE A 121 -1.06 8.94 2.31
N ARG A 122 -1.24 10.11 1.70
CA ARG A 122 -1.07 11.41 2.37
C ARG A 122 -1.99 11.53 3.58
N ASP A 123 -3.28 11.24 3.41
CA ASP A 123 -4.28 11.38 4.46
C ASP A 123 -3.96 10.45 5.64
N ASN A 124 -3.59 9.21 5.35
CA ASN A 124 -3.22 8.26 6.40
C ASN A 124 -1.93 8.66 7.13
N LEU A 125 -0.86 9.01 6.41
CA LEU A 125 0.40 9.44 7.02
C LEU A 125 0.20 10.71 7.86
N THR A 126 -0.57 11.67 7.35
CA THR A 126 -0.92 12.89 8.09
C THR A 126 -1.67 12.56 9.38
N THR A 127 -2.69 11.71 9.33
CA THR A 127 -3.43 11.25 10.51
C THR A 127 -2.50 10.65 11.56
N LEU A 128 -1.59 9.75 11.18
CA LEU A 128 -0.64 9.15 12.11
C LEU A 128 0.31 10.20 12.73
N CYS A 129 0.78 11.15 11.94
CA CYS A 129 1.62 12.25 12.41
C CYS A 129 0.89 13.14 13.43
N GLU A 130 -0.36 13.51 13.13
CA GLU A 130 -1.18 14.37 13.98
C GLU A 130 -1.51 13.73 15.34
N HIS A 131 -1.53 12.41 15.41
CA HIS A 131 -1.78 11.66 16.63
C HIS A 131 -0.51 11.16 17.34
N GLY A 132 0.62 11.82 17.10
CA GLY A 132 1.81 11.66 17.93
C GLY A 132 2.81 10.59 17.50
N ALA A 133 2.79 10.19 16.21
CA ALA A 133 3.86 9.35 15.68
C ALA A 133 5.22 10.06 15.84
N ALA A 134 6.21 9.38 16.39
CA ALA A 134 7.62 9.76 16.31
C ALA A 134 8.30 9.07 15.14
N MET A 135 7.84 7.87 14.80
CA MET A 135 8.33 7.08 13.68
C MET A 135 7.15 6.33 13.03
N ILE A 136 7.19 6.17 11.72
CA ILE A 136 6.25 5.32 10.97
C ILE A 136 7.04 4.26 10.23
N ARG A 137 6.80 2.98 10.55
CA ARG A 137 7.32 1.85 9.77
C ARG A 137 6.43 1.66 8.53
N LEU A 138 7.05 1.69 7.36
CA LEU A 138 6.37 1.43 6.09
C LEU A 138 6.49 -0.07 5.77
N ASP A 139 5.45 -0.84 6.11
CA ASP A 139 5.42 -2.28 5.92
C ASP A 139 5.42 -2.65 4.42
N ALA A 140 6.21 -3.68 4.07
CA ALA A 140 6.35 -4.19 2.72
C ALA A 140 6.73 -3.13 1.67
N PHE A 141 7.48 -2.11 2.06
CA PHE A 141 7.81 -0.93 1.24
C PHE A 141 8.45 -1.29 -0.11
N ALA A 142 9.36 -2.27 -0.13
CA ALA A 142 10.05 -2.70 -1.35
C ALA A 142 9.12 -3.24 -2.45
N TYR A 143 7.89 -3.62 -2.10
CA TYR A 143 6.87 -4.11 -3.04
C TYR A 143 5.96 -3.01 -3.59
N ALA A 144 5.99 -1.80 -3.03
CA ALA A 144 5.02 -0.74 -3.35
C ALA A 144 5.14 -0.26 -4.80
N THR A 145 6.36 -0.13 -5.31
CA THR A 145 6.59 0.28 -6.71
C THR A 145 6.69 -0.94 -7.62
N LYS A 146 5.89 -0.95 -8.69
CA LYS A 146 5.84 -2.04 -9.65
C LYS A 146 6.00 -1.53 -11.08
N LYS A 147 6.69 -2.36 -11.91
CA LYS A 147 6.93 -2.07 -13.33
C LYS A 147 6.83 -3.36 -14.13
N ALA A 148 6.01 -3.36 -15.18
CA ALA A 148 5.83 -4.52 -16.05
C ALA A 148 7.18 -4.98 -16.65
N GLY A 149 7.37 -6.29 -16.72
CA GLY A 149 8.62 -6.89 -17.23
C GLY A 149 9.80 -6.86 -16.28
N THR A 150 9.60 -6.53 -15.01
CA THR A 150 10.64 -6.51 -13.96
C THR A 150 10.28 -7.46 -12.81
N SER A 151 11.14 -7.53 -11.78
CA SER A 151 10.85 -8.27 -10.55
C SER A 151 9.67 -7.71 -9.74
N CYS A 152 9.20 -6.49 -10.02
CA CYS A 152 8.19 -5.78 -9.22
C CYS A 152 8.56 -5.70 -7.72
N PHE A 153 9.85 -5.68 -7.43
CA PHE A 153 10.44 -5.60 -6.10
C PHE A 153 11.65 -4.69 -6.14
N PHE A 154 11.69 -3.70 -5.27
CA PHE A 154 12.79 -2.74 -5.12
C PHE A 154 13.20 -2.07 -6.44
N ILE A 155 12.24 -1.51 -7.15
CA ILE A 155 12.42 -0.93 -8.49
C ILE A 155 13.03 0.47 -8.39
N GLU A 156 14.30 0.60 -8.72
CA GLU A 156 14.98 1.89 -8.80
C GLU A 156 14.76 2.58 -10.18
N PRO A 157 14.67 3.91 -10.24
CA PRO A 157 14.69 4.86 -9.11
C PRO A 157 13.32 5.03 -8.41
N ASP A 158 12.25 4.43 -8.94
CA ASP A 158 10.85 4.62 -8.53
C ASP A 158 10.66 4.47 -7.00
N VAL A 159 11.34 3.49 -6.39
CA VAL A 159 11.23 3.22 -4.94
C VAL A 159 11.76 4.40 -4.11
N TRP A 160 12.83 5.03 -4.52
CA TRP A 160 13.42 6.18 -3.83
C TRP A 160 12.62 7.46 -4.04
N GLU A 161 12.08 7.66 -5.23
CA GLU A 161 11.18 8.76 -5.54
C GLU A 161 9.91 8.65 -4.68
N PHE A 162 9.35 7.46 -4.56
CA PHE A 162 8.18 7.20 -3.72
C PHE A 162 8.49 7.39 -2.22
N LEU A 163 9.67 6.94 -1.74
CA LEU A 163 10.09 7.22 -0.36
C LEU A 163 10.19 8.72 -0.10
N LYS A 164 10.76 9.46 -1.05
CA LYS A 164 10.87 10.91 -0.96
C LYS A 164 9.51 11.60 -0.90
N GLU A 165 8.54 11.17 -1.70
CA GLU A 165 7.16 11.66 -1.62
C GLU A 165 6.56 11.44 -0.23
N CYS A 166 6.77 10.26 0.38
CA CYS A 166 6.31 9.96 1.74
C CYS A 166 7.05 10.82 2.80
N GLU A 167 8.37 10.99 2.66
CA GLU A 167 9.16 11.86 3.55
C GLU A 167 8.67 13.31 3.54
N ASP A 168 8.36 13.85 2.37
CA ASP A 168 7.89 15.23 2.23
C ASP A 168 6.53 15.45 2.92
N ILE A 169 5.72 14.39 3.09
CA ILE A 169 4.47 14.44 3.87
C ILE A 169 4.75 14.52 5.37
N VAL A 170 5.65 13.67 5.89
CA VAL A 170 5.84 13.51 7.35
C VAL A 170 6.87 14.49 7.93
N LYS A 171 7.75 15.03 7.10
CA LYS A 171 8.82 15.95 7.51
C LYS A 171 8.35 17.19 8.27
N PRO A 172 7.24 17.87 7.91
CA PRO A 172 6.74 19.02 8.67
C PRO A 172 6.37 18.68 10.11
N TYR A 173 6.07 17.41 10.41
CA TYR A 173 5.72 16.93 11.74
C TYR A 173 6.94 16.41 12.54
N GLY A 174 8.13 16.40 11.94
CA GLY A 174 9.35 15.87 12.57
C GLY A 174 9.35 14.35 12.72
N VAL A 175 8.50 13.64 11.99
CA VAL A 175 8.39 12.17 12.02
C VAL A 175 9.44 11.53 11.12
N THR A 176 9.99 10.41 11.57
CA THR A 176 10.96 9.60 10.80
C THR A 176 10.26 8.40 10.14
N LEU A 177 10.59 8.11 8.89
CA LEU A 177 10.14 6.90 8.23
C LEU A 177 11.15 5.76 8.39
N LEU A 178 10.62 4.54 8.54
CA LEU A 178 11.39 3.30 8.59
C LEU A 178 10.85 2.34 7.53
N PRO A 179 11.34 2.40 6.27
CA PRO A 179 10.89 1.49 5.22
C PRO A 179 11.37 0.06 5.49
N GLU A 180 10.47 -0.91 5.40
CA GLU A 180 10.83 -2.33 5.48
C GLU A 180 11.31 -2.82 4.13
N ILE A 181 12.59 -3.15 4.05
CA ILE A 181 13.24 -3.65 2.84
C ILE A 181 14.01 -4.92 3.21
N HIS A 182 13.52 -6.07 2.72
CA HIS A 182 14.18 -7.36 2.91
C HIS A 182 15.17 -7.63 1.76
N GLU A 183 16.27 -6.88 1.77
CA GLU A 183 17.34 -7.01 0.78
C GLU A 183 18.69 -7.00 1.48
N HIS A 184 19.74 -7.42 0.77
CA HIS A 184 21.08 -7.41 1.33
C HIS A 184 21.47 -5.96 1.70
N TYR A 185 22.12 -5.77 2.85
CA TYR A 185 22.43 -4.45 3.38
C TYR A 185 23.21 -3.54 2.40
N THR A 186 24.03 -4.11 1.53
CA THR A 186 24.77 -3.35 0.49
C THR A 186 23.85 -2.76 -0.58
N MET A 187 22.60 -3.18 -0.67
CA MET A 187 21.58 -2.61 -1.57
C MET A 187 20.79 -1.49 -0.91
N GLN A 188 21.02 -1.24 0.38
CA GLN A 188 20.28 -0.27 1.19
C GLN A 188 21.16 0.97 1.53
N GLU A 189 22.41 0.98 1.12
CA GLU A 189 23.37 2.09 1.23
C GLU A 189 23.31 2.99 -0.01
#